data_a9b623c746582afb70effc40c6215222
#
_entry.id   a9b623c746582afb70effc40c6215222
#
_cell.length_a   1.000
_cell.length_b   1.000
_cell.length_c   1.000
_cell.angle_alpha   90.00
_cell.angle_beta   90.00
_cell.angle_gamma   90.00
#
_symmetry.space_group_name_H-M   'P 1'
#
loop_
_entity.id
_entity.type
_entity.pdbx_description
1 polymer ?
#
loop_
_entity_poly.entity_id
_entity_poly.type
_entity_poly.pdbx_seq_one_letter_code
_entity_poly.pdbx_strand_id
1 'polypeptide(L)'
;MPRWQPQDFVFNSHATPDNPFAVEFSADVTGPHGISFTLPGFYDGDFTWKVRVSPTAPGEWSLITRSSDPNLDAQRATFTCTANPNRAMHGGLRVDPERRSQFVYEDGSRYFPMGYECDWLWALDSGDPQLKTLNLFLDKIAGDGFNFIILNAFAYDTSWRKGRTEDDDYGPPPLYAWEGTNDKPDHSRFNLAYWQHYDRMMEALSRRGILAHILLRVYNKQVNWPANGSPEDDMYYRWILARYAAYSNVTWDVAKEAHYEKDLDYKLGRLRYLRANDPYHVAPGRSAWPAASPPITTPTPRGT
;
A
#
# COMPACT_ATOMS: atom_id res chain seq x y z
N MET A 1 8.05 12.76 -15.80
CA MET A 1 7.85 11.55 -14.96
C MET A 1 7.58 10.36 -15.86
N PRO A 2 8.23 9.20 -15.64
CA PRO A 2 7.87 7.98 -16.36
C PRO A 2 6.47 7.50 -15.96
N ARG A 3 5.72 6.93 -16.90
CA ARG A 3 4.41 6.31 -16.67
C ARG A 3 4.52 5.20 -15.63
N TRP A 4 3.56 5.10 -14.70
CA TRP A 4 3.49 4.11 -13.61
C TRP A 4 4.61 4.17 -12.56
N GLN A 5 5.44 5.18 -12.60
CA GLN A 5 6.46 5.38 -11.58
C GLN A 5 5.97 6.39 -10.54
N PRO A 6 5.86 6.00 -9.26
CA PRO A 6 5.49 6.91 -8.19
C PRO A 6 6.53 8.02 -8.01
N GLN A 7 6.05 9.22 -7.73
CA GLN A 7 6.87 10.36 -7.36
C GLN A 7 6.17 11.18 -6.28
N ASP A 8 6.96 11.65 -5.31
CA ASP A 8 6.50 12.51 -4.24
C ASP A 8 6.54 13.98 -4.66
N PHE A 9 5.40 14.66 -4.52
CA PHE A 9 5.32 16.11 -4.54
C PHE A 9 5.38 16.60 -3.09
N VAL A 10 6.35 17.45 -2.80
CA VAL A 10 6.71 17.85 -1.45
C VAL A 10 6.18 19.24 -1.17
N PHE A 11 5.51 19.40 -0.03
CA PHE A 11 4.94 20.66 0.46
C PHE A 11 5.38 20.86 1.91
N ASN A 12 5.59 22.10 2.30
CA ASN A 12 6.08 22.43 3.64
C ASN A 12 5.10 23.34 4.35
N SER A 13 4.89 23.10 5.63
CA SER A 13 4.20 24.01 6.53
C SER A 13 4.92 24.07 7.86
N HIS A 14 5.19 25.28 8.31
CA HIS A 14 5.75 25.54 9.64
C HIS A 14 4.67 25.72 10.72
N ALA A 15 3.40 25.45 10.38
CA ALA A 15 2.37 25.31 11.41
C ALA A 15 2.76 24.13 12.33
N THR A 16 2.48 24.28 13.62
CA THR A 16 2.78 23.29 14.65
C THR A 16 1.49 22.71 15.21
N PRO A 17 0.77 21.86 14.44
CA PRO A 17 -0.42 21.21 14.97
C PRO A 17 -0.03 20.23 16.07
N ASP A 18 -0.91 20.02 17.04
CA ASP A 18 -0.71 19.04 18.11
C ASP A 18 -0.41 17.65 17.56
N ASN A 19 -1.07 17.27 16.47
CA ASN A 19 -0.83 16.05 15.76
C ASN A 19 -0.75 16.28 14.22
N PRO A 20 0.45 16.27 13.63
CA PRO A 20 0.61 16.47 12.20
C PRO A 20 0.00 15.35 11.34
N PHE A 21 -0.15 14.13 11.86
CA PHE A 21 -0.79 13.02 11.16
C PHE A 21 -2.30 13.18 11.02
N ALA A 22 -2.92 14.03 11.86
CA ALA A 22 -4.34 14.32 11.80
C ALA A 22 -4.69 15.48 10.85
N VAL A 23 -3.70 16.20 10.32
CA VAL A 23 -3.94 17.28 9.35
C VAL A 23 -4.59 16.71 8.10
N GLU A 24 -5.74 17.27 7.73
CA GLU A 24 -6.38 16.92 6.47
C GLU A 24 -5.55 17.48 5.31
N PHE A 25 -5.03 16.57 4.49
CA PHE A 25 -4.21 16.92 3.34
C PHE A 25 -4.47 15.94 2.20
N SER A 26 -4.74 16.49 1.03
CA SER A 26 -4.99 15.74 -0.20
C SER A 26 -4.62 16.56 -1.43
N ALA A 27 -4.70 15.99 -2.62
CA ALA A 27 -4.58 16.72 -3.86
C ALA A 27 -5.58 16.21 -4.90
N ASP A 28 -6.20 17.13 -5.63
CA ASP A 28 -6.93 16.85 -6.86
C ASP A 28 -5.91 16.77 -8.00
N VAL A 29 -5.85 15.63 -8.66
CA VAL A 29 -4.92 15.33 -9.75
C VAL A 29 -5.70 15.26 -11.05
N THR A 30 -5.22 15.95 -12.08
CA THR A 30 -5.78 15.93 -13.43
C THR A 30 -4.73 15.53 -14.45
N GLY A 31 -5.11 14.71 -15.40
CA GLY A 31 -4.24 14.23 -16.47
C GLY A 31 -4.92 14.26 -17.84
N PRO A 32 -4.24 13.77 -18.89
CA PRO A 32 -4.77 13.74 -20.24
C PRO A 32 -6.02 12.85 -20.33
N HIS A 33 -6.79 13.03 -21.40
CA HIS A 33 -8.00 12.24 -21.70
C HIS A 33 -9.10 12.31 -20.62
N GLY A 34 -9.16 13.38 -19.84
CA GLY A 34 -10.15 13.56 -18.78
C GLY A 34 -9.89 12.74 -17.51
N ILE A 35 -8.67 12.24 -17.33
CA ILE A 35 -8.28 11.59 -16.07
C ILE A 35 -8.35 12.62 -14.95
N SER A 36 -9.12 12.29 -13.90
CA SER A 36 -9.20 13.12 -12.69
C SER A 36 -9.50 12.24 -11.47
N PHE A 37 -8.78 12.49 -10.38
CA PHE A 37 -8.98 11.81 -9.11
C PHE A 37 -8.37 12.60 -7.95
N THR A 38 -8.79 12.28 -6.73
CA THR A 38 -8.21 12.85 -5.52
C THR A 38 -7.33 11.81 -4.82
N LEU A 39 -6.16 12.24 -4.35
CA LEU A 39 -5.23 11.43 -3.56
C LEU A 39 -5.11 12.00 -2.14
N PRO A 40 -5.15 11.15 -1.10
CA PRO A 40 -4.72 11.59 0.21
C PRO A 40 -3.21 11.86 0.20
N GLY A 41 -2.79 12.89 0.93
CA GLY A 41 -1.40 13.16 1.24
C GLY A 41 -1.05 12.66 2.65
N PHE A 42 0.24 12.76 2.99
CA PHE A 42 0.75 12.30 4.27
C PHE A 42 1.87 13.19 4.80
N TYR A 43 1.97 13.29 6.13
CA TYR A 43 3.10 13.90 6.81
C TYR A 43 4.31 12.97 6.77
N ASP A 44 5.49 13.50 6.49
CA ASP A 44 6.73 12.69 6.39
C ASP A 44 7.88 13.21 7.26
N GLY A 45 7.55 14.02 8.29
CA GLY A 45 8.53 14.59 9.22
C GLY A 45 9.01 15.98 8.82
N ASP A 46 9.71 16.65 9.73
CA ASP A 46 10.41 17.91 9.48
C ASP A 46 9.58 18.96 8.73
N PHE A 47 8.33 19.17 9.20
CA PHE A 47 7.39 20.12 8.58
C PHE A 47 7.05 19.81 7.13
N THR A 48 7.20 18.55 6.70
CA THR A 48 7.04 18.10 5.32
C THR A 48 5.78 17.25 5.15
N TRP A 49 4.96 17.60 4.18
CA TRP A 49 3.83 16.81 3.68
C TRP A 49 4.07 16.40 2.24
N LYS A 50 3.60 15.23 1.87
CA LYS A 50 3.79 14.67 0.54
C LYS A 50 2.47 14.20 -0.07
N VAL A 51 2.36 14.36 -1.38
CA VAL A 51 1.37 13.67 -2.21
C VAL A 51 2.14 12.79 -3.18
N ARG A 52 1.90 11.48 -3.13
CA ARG A 52 2.55 10.52 -4.02
C ARG A 52 1.69 10.26 -5.24
N VAL A 53 2.18 10.58 -6.43
CA VAL A 53 1.45 10.47 -7.68
C VAL A 53 2.17 9.54 -8.64
N SER A 54 1.41 8.69 -9.34
CA SER A 54 1.92 7.87 -10.44
C SER A 54 1.07 8.15 -11.69
N PRO A 55 1.63 8.80 -12.73
CA PRO A 55 0.87 9.08 -13.93
C PRO A 55 0.61 7.79 -14.72
N THR A 56 -0.61 7.66 -15.24
CA THR A 56 -1.08 6.45 -15.93
C THR A 56 -1.18 6.60 -17.45
N ALA A 57 -1.01 7.82 -17.98
CA ALA A 57 -1.04 8.10 -19.42
C ALA A 57 -0.02 9.18 -19.78
N PRO A 58 0.69 9.06 -20.91
CA PRO A 58 1.58 10.11 -21.39
C PRO A 58 0.83 11.42 -21.65
N GLY A 59 1.46 12.55 -21.38
CA GLY A 59 0.93 13.90 -21.56
C GLY A 59 1.08 14.78 -20.33
N GLU A 60 0.42 15.91 -20.34
CA GLU A 60 0.48 16.92 -19.28
C GLU A 60 -0.45 16.55 -18.11
N TRP A 61 0.08 16.72 -16.91
CA TRP A 61 -0.59 16.48 -15.64
C TRP A 61 -0.48 17.70 -14.74
N SER A 62 -1.46 17.88 -13.89
CA SER A 62 -1.43 18.91 -12.83
C SER A 62 -2.03 18.36 -11.54
N LEU A 63 -1.66 18.97 -10.44
CA LEU A 63 -2.32 18.75 -9.16
C LEU A 63 -2.55 20.07 -8.43
N ILE A 64 -3.59 20.08 -7.58
CA ILE A 64 -3.91 21.18 -6.67
C ILE A 64 -4.17 20.56 -5.31
N THR A 65 -3.46 21.05 -4.29
CA THR A 65 -3.62 20.55 -2.92
C THR A 65 -4.84 21.13 -2.25
N ARG A 66 -5.36 20.36 -1.28
CA ARG A 66 -6.44 20.73 -0.38
C ARG A 66 -6.03 20.40 1.04
N SER A 67 -6.16 21.38 1.94
CA SER A 67 -5.79 21.18 3.34
C SER A 67 -6.58 22.09 4.27
N SER A 68 -6.71 21.65 5.53
CA SER A 68 -7.12 22.51 6.64
C SER A 68 -6.01 23.48 7.08
N ASP A 69 -4.75 23.22 6.70
CA ASP A 69 -3.61 24.12 6.91
C ASP A 69 -3.47 25.06 5.69
N PRO A 70 -3.60 26.40 5.87
CA PRO A 70 -3.51 27.36 4.77
C PRO A 70 -2.17 27.32 4.00
N ASN A 71 -1.08 26.90 4.64
CA ASN A 71 0.22 26.79 3.97
C ASN A 71 0.29 25.60 3.01
N LEU A 72 -0.55 24.61 3.22
CA LEU A 72 -0.63 23.40 2.40
C LEU A 72 -1.79 23.47 1.40
N ASP A 73 -2.74 24.38 1.58
CA ASP A 73 -3.92 24.49 0.72
C ASP A 73 -3.61 25.22 -0.60
N ALA A 74 -4.34 24.87 -1.65
CA ALA A 74 -4.32 25.50 -2.97
C ALA A 74 -2.93 25.56 -3.65
N GLN A 75 -1.96 24.78 -3.18
CA GLN A 75 -0.65 24.66 -3.83
C GLN A 75 -0.80 23.92 -5.15
N ARG A 76 0.01 24.29 -6.16
CA ARG A 76 -0.08 23.77 -7.52
C ARG A 76 1.22 23.19 -7.98
N ALA A 77 1.14 22.08 -8.73
CA ALA A 77 2.27 21.55 -9.50
C ALA A 77 1.79 21.05 -10.87
N THR A 78 2.67 21.12 -11.85
CA THR A 78 2.47 20.56 -13.18
C THR A 78 3.65 19.69 -13.56
N PHE A 79 3.40 18.64 -14.33
CA PHE A 79 4.46 17.75 -14.79
C PHE A 79 4.03 17.02 -16.06
N THR A 80 5.01 16.59 -16.84
CA THR A 80 4.78 15.81 -18.06
C THR A 80 5.05 14.34 -17.80
N CYS A 81 4.11 13.47 -18.16
CA CYS A 81 4.29 12.02 -18.19
C CYS A 81 4.87 11.58 -19.53
N THR A 82 5.92 10.76 -19.48
CA THR A 82 6.56 10.13 -20.63
C THR A 82 6.44 8.60 -20.56
N ALA A 83 6.77 7.91 -21.66
CA ALA A 83 6.87 6.45 -21.62
C ALA A 83 7.88 6.00 -20.55
N ASN A 84 7.60 4.86 -19.91
CA ASN A 84 8.51 4.32 -18.92
C ASN A 84 9.63 3.53 -19.59
N PRO A 85 10.90 3.87 -19.35
CA PRO A 85 12.04 3.12 -19.89
C PRO A 85 12.25 1.77 -19.17
N ASN A 86 11.73 1.61 -17.95
CA ASN A 86 11.83 0.36 -17.20
C ASN A 86 10.80 -0.64 -17.73
N ARG A 87 11.29 -1.66 -18.43
CA ARG A 87 10.47 -2.70 -19.05
C ARG A 87 9.81 -3.66 -18.05
N ALA A 88 10.21 -3.64 -16.79
CA ALA A 88 9.56 -4.41 -15.72
C ALA A 88 8.29 -3.71 -15.18
N MET A 89 8.02 -2.48 -15.58
CA MET A 89 6.85 -1.72 -15.13
C MET A 89 5.75 -1.76 -16.19
N HIS A 90 4.72 -2.55 -15.90
CA HIS A 90 3.60 -2.84 -16.79
C HIS A 90 2.28 -2.15 -16.38
N GLY A 91 2.32 -1.32 -15.32
CA GLY A 91 1.12 -0.76 -14.70
C GLY A 91 0.48 -1.74 -13.71
N GLY A 92 -0.72 -1.39 -13.25
CA GLY A 92 -1.46 -2.19 -12.26
C GLY A 92 -2.05 -3.47 -12.84
N LEU A 93 -2.35 -4.43 -11.97
CA LEU A 93 -3.10 -5.62 -12.37
C LEU A 93 -4.58 -5.32 -12.54
N ARG A 94 -5.21 -5.99 -13.50
CA ARG A 94 -6.64 -6.01 -13.71
C ARG A 94 -7.12 -7.40 -14.07
N VAL A 95 -8.38 -7.69 -13.83
CA VAL A 95 -9.01 -8.93 -14.30
C VAL A 95 -9.01 -8.92 -15.84
N ASP A 96 -8.56 -10.03 -16.45
CA ASP A 96 -8.59 -10.20 -17.90
C ASP A 96 -10.07 -10.14 -18.39
N PRO A 97 -10.44 -9.20 -19.26
CA PRO A 97 -11.82 -9.06 -19.74
C PRO A 97 -12.30 -10.29 -20.54
N GLU A 98 -11.39 -11.02 -21.18
CA GLU A 98 -11.70 -12.23 -21.96
C GLU A 98 -11.67 -13.49 -21.09
N ARG A 99 -10.85 -13.50 -20.04
CA ARG A 99 -10.65 -14.65 -19.15
C ARG A 99 -10.71 -14.23 -17.69
N ARG A 100 -11.90 -14.10 -17.16
CA ARG A 100 -12.20 -13.55 -15.83
C ARG A 100 -11.55 -14.28 -14.64
N SER A 101 -10.97 -15.46 -14.87
CA SER A 101 -10.17 -16.19 -13.88
C SER A 101 -8.68 -15.87 -13.94
N GLN A 102 -8.26 -14.96 -14.82
CA GLN A 102 -6.87 -14.56 -15.00
C GLN A 102 -6.70 -13.04 -14.80
N PHE A 103 -5.45 -12.65 -14.61
CA PHE A 103 -5.07 -11.25 -14.54
C PHE A 103 -4.20 -10.87 -15.75
N VAL A 104 -4.29 -9.60 -16.13
CA VAL A 104 -3.40 -8.96 -17.10
C VAL A 104 -2.90 -7.65 -16.48
N TYR A 105 -1.76 -7.20 -16.95
CA TYR A 105 -1.28 -5.86 -16.60
C TYR A 105 -2.05 -4.78 -17.36
N GLU A 106 -1.93 -3.55 -16.87
CA GLU A 106 -2.59 -2.37 -17.49
C GLU A 106 -2.13 -2.11 -18.93
N ASP A 107 -0.91 -2.48 -19.31
CA ASP A 107 -0.39 -2.40 -20.67
C ASP A 107 -0.89 -3.53 -21.60
N GLY A 108 -1.67 -4.47 -21.06
CA GLY A 108 -2.22 -5.61 -21.81
C GLY A 108 -1.31 -6.85 -21.80
N SER A 109 -0.11 -6.76 -21.23
CA SER A 109 0.76 -7.93 -21.10
C SER A 109 0.19 -8.95 -20.11
N ARG A 110 0.49 -10.23 -20.35
CA ARG A 110 -0.02 -11.32 -19.52
C ARG A 110 0.69 -11.37 -18.17
N TYR A 111 -0.07 -11.70 -17.14
CA TYR A 111 0.45 -11.94 -15.81
C TYR A 111 0.23 -13.40 -15.41
N PHE A 112 1.30 -14.04 -14.98
CA PHE A 112 1.26 -15.36 -14.36
C PHE A 112 1.91 -15.26 -12.98
N PRO A 113 1.15 -15.45 -11.88
CA PRO A 113 1.67 -15.27 -10.53
C PRO A 113 2.64 -16.39 -10.15
N MET A 114 3.86 -16.03 -9.82
CA MET A 114 4.84 -16.85 -9.13
C MET A 114 5.14 -16.22 -7.79
N GLY A 115 4.43 -16.70 -6.76
CA GLY A 115 4.40 -16.05 -5.44
C GLY A 115 5.45 -16.57 -4.48
N TYR A 116 5.97 -15.67 -3.65
CA TYR A 116 6.80 -15.95 -2.48
C TYR A 116 6.20 -15.26 -1.27
N GLU A 117 5.94 -15.97 -0.19
CA GLU A 117 5.47 -15.37 1.06
C GLU A 117 6.68 -14.98 1.92
N CYS A 118 6.77 -13.71 2.25
CA CYS A 118 7.78 -13.16 3.14
C CYS A 118 7.12 -12.15 4.07
N ASP A 119 6.48 -12.65 5.12
CA ASP A 119 5.66 -11.90 6.08
C ASP A 119 6.34 -10.62 6.58
N TRP A 120 7.64 -10.71 6.88
CA TRP A 120 8.41 -9.67 7.53
C TRP A 120 9.55 -9.15 6.66
N LEU A 121 9.33 -9.05 5.34
CA LEU A 121 10.31 -8.52 4.41
C LEU A 121 10.87 -7.16 4.85
N TRP A 122 10.02 -6.32 5.41
CA TRP A 122 10.37 -5.01 5.97
C TRP A 122 11.31 -5.08 7.19
N ALA A 123 11.51 -6.26 7.79
CA ALA A 123 12.45 -6.44 8.89
C ALA A 123 13.91 -6.50 8.42
N LEU A 124 14.13 -6.86 7.15
CA LEU A 124 15.49 -6.87 6.59
C LEU A 124 16.04 -5.44 6.51
N ASP A 125 17.30 -5.30 6.90
CA ASP A 125 18.05 -4.06 6.76
C ASP A 125 17.38 -2.83 7.42
N SER A 126 16.61 -3.01 8.50
CA SER A 126 15.86 -1.92 9.15
C SER A 126 16.74 -0.75 9.60
N GLY A 127 18.05 -0.96 9.77
CA GLY A 127 19.05 0.06 10.09
C GLY A 127 19.94 0.46 8.90
N ASP A 128 19.81 -0.17 7.73
CA ASP A 128 20.62 0.12 6.54
C ASP A 128 19.79 0.79 5.43
N PRO A 129 20.01 2.09 5.16
CA PRO A 129 19.30 2.77 4.08
C PRO A 129 19.63 2.23 2.67
N GLN A 130 20.71 1.48 2.51
CA GLN A 130 21.10 0.87 1.23
C GLN A 130 20.36 -0.44 0.95
N LEU A 131 19.70 -1.03 1.97
CA LEU A 131 18.92 -2.27 1.84
C LEU A 131 19.72 -3.42 1.20
N LYS A 132 20.95 -3.66 1.67
CA LYS A 132 21.88 -4.61 1.03
C LYS A 132 21.34 -6.03 0.99
N THR A 133 20.89 -6.55 2.13
CA THR A 133 20.36 -7.92 2.24
C THR A 133 19.05 -8.05 1.49
N LEU A 134 18.17 -7.06 1.63
CA LEU A 134 16.89 -7.02 0.92
C LEU A 134 17.10 -7.01 -0.60
N ASN A 135 18.00 -6.20 -1.12
CA ASN A 135 18.30 -6.15 -2.55
C ASN A 135 18.84 -7.49 -3.06
N LEU A 136 19.76 -8.13 -2.34
CA LEU A 136 20.27 -9.47 -2.71
C LEU A 136 19.14 -10.50 -2.74
N PHE A 137 18.27 -10.48 -1.74
CA PHE A 137 17.11 -11.36 -1.69
C PHE A 137 16.16 -11.14 -2.88
N LEU A 138 15.81 -9.88 -3.17
CA LEU A 138 14.91 -9.54 -4.28
C LEU A 138 15.52 -9.88 -5.64
N ASP A 139 16.81 -9.69 -5.84
CA ASP A 139 17.51 -10.06 -7.06
C ASP A 139 17.50 -11.59 -7.24
N LYS A 140 17.69 -12.35 -6.15
CA LYS A 140 17.63 -13.80 -6.17
C LYS A 140 16.25 -14.32 -6.57
N ILE A 141 15.20 -13.88 -5.89
CA ILE A 141 13.84 -14.38 -6.18
C ILE A 141 13.35 -13.93 -7.56
N ALA A 142 13.70 -12.71 -8.02
CA ALA A 142 13.40 -12.27 -9.38
C ALA A 142 14.14 -13.12 -10.42
N GLY A 143 15.42 -13.43 -10.17
CA GLY A 143 16.23 -14.32 -11.02
C GLY A 143 15.69 -15.75 -11.10
N ASP A 144 15.02 -16.22 -10.05
CA ASP A 144 14.34 -17.54 -10.01
C ASP A 144 12.92 -17.49 -10.63
N GLY A 145 12.48 -16.32 -11.11
CA GLY A 145 11.20 -16.14 -11.80
C GLY A 145 10.02 -15.75 -10.89
N PHE A 146 10.25 -15.47 -9.62
CA PHE A 146 9.19 -14.95 -8.73
C PHE A 146 8.90 -13.49 -9.07
N ASN A 147 7.62 -13.18 -9.20
CA ASN A 147 7.13 -11.85 -9.57
C ASN A 147 6.04 -11.30 -8.62
N PHE A 148 5.86 -11.98 -7.49
CA PHE A 148 4.80 -11.70 -6.53
C PHE A 148 5.29 -12.01 -5.11
N ILE A 149 5.18 -11.04 -4.21
CA ILE A 149 5.49 -11.23 -2.78
C ILE A 149 4.26 -10.93 -1.96
N ILE A 150 3.93 -11.84 -1.03
CA ILE A 150 2.97 -11.62 0.04
C ILE A 150 3.75 -11.13 1.26
N LEU A 151 3.37 -9.97 1.79
CA LEU A 151 4.02 -9.35 2.94
C LEU A 151 3.01 -8.60 3.81
N ASN A 152 3.34 -8.46 5.10
CA ASN A 152 2.50 -7.71 6.03
C ASN A 152 2.82 -6.21 5.98
N ALA A 153 1.80 -5.35 6.14
CA ALA A 153 2.01 -3.93 6.39
C ALA A 153 2.73 -3.71 7.73
N PHE A 154 2.39 -4.50 8.73
CA PHE A 154 3.09 -4.62 10.01
C PHE A 154 2.76 -5.98 10.66
N ALA A 155 3.73 -6.54 11.38
CA ALA A 155 3.54 -7.72 12.23
C ALA A 155 4.42 -7.62 13.46
N TYR A 156 3.99 -8.22 14.55
CA TYR A 156 4.75 -8.34 15.79
C TYR A 156 4.44 -9.67 16.46
N ASP A 157 5.50 -10.44 16.78
CA ASP A 157 5.34 -11.71 17.47
C ASP A 157 6.67 -12.07 18.20
N THR A 158 6.66 -11.98 19.50
CA THR A 158 7.83 -12.31 20.34
C THR A 158 8.03 -13.82 20.48
N SER A 159 7.05 -14.62 20.14
CA SER A 159 7.15 -16.09 20.21
C SER A 159 7.80 -16.70 18.98
N TRP A 160 7.90 -15.95 17.88
CA TRP A 160 8.39 -16.42 16.59
C TRP A 160 9.81 -17.01 16.67
N ARG A 161 10.71 -16.36 17.42
CA ARG A 161 12.11 -16.78 17.57
C ARG A 161 12.31 -17.98 18.50
N LYS A 162 11.29 -18.41 19.19
CA LYS A 162 11.41 -19.51 20.16
C LYS A 162 11.84 -20.80 19.47
N GLY A 163 13.05 -21.25 19.75
CA GLY A 163 13.64 -22.47 19.18
C GLY A 163 14.17 -22.33 17.76
N ARG A 164 14.30 -21.10 17.23
CA ARG A 164 14.91 -20.82 15.93
C ARG A 164 16.32 -20.29 16.09
N THR A 165 17.14 -20.45 15.06
CA THR A 165 18.46 -19.83 14.95
C THR A 165 18.31 -18.41 14.40
N GLU A 166 19.30 -17.55 14.64
CA GLU A 166 19.31 -16.18 14.09
C GLU A 166 19.33 -16.17 12.55
N ASP A 167 19.93 -17.18 11.94
CA ASP A 167 20.00 -17.30 10.48
C ASP A 167 18.63 -17.60 9.83
N ASP A 168 17.70 -18.18 10.61
CA ASP A 168 16.35 -18.54 10.12
C ASP A 168 15.30 -17.47 10.41
N ASP A 169 15.68 -16.37 11.08
CA ASP A 169 14.71 -15.42 11.62
C ASP A 169 15.22 -13.98 11.63
N TYR A 170 14.55 -13.15 10.87
CA TYR A 170 14.81 -11.71 10.75
C TYR A 170 13.67 -10.83 11.28
N GLY A 171 12.75 -11.36 12.00
CA GLY A 171 11.66 -10.61 12.65
C GLY A 171 11.58 -10.85 14.14
N PRO A 172 10.83 -10.05 14.91
CA PRO A 172 10.47 -8.67 14.61
C PRO A 172 11.62 -7.70 14.93
N PRO A 173 11.84 -6.67 14.12
CA PRO A 173 12.83 -5.64 14.44
C PRO A 173 12.30 -4.74 15.57
N PRO A 174 13.17 -3.93 16.20
CA PRO A 174 12.76 -2.98 17.25
C PRO A 174 12.06 -1.74 16.70
N LEU A 175 11.48 -1.83 15.51
CA LEU A 175 10.69 -0.77 14.87
C LEU A 175 9.22 -1.16 14.85
N TYR A 176 8.37 -0.23 15.29
CA TYR A 176 6.93 -0.38 15.32
C TYR A 176 6.28 0.56 14.31
N ALA A 177 5.12 0.21 13.81
CA ALA A 177 4.39 1.03 12.84
C ALA A 177 3.86 2.34 13.43
N TRP A 178 3.68 2.38 14.74
CA TRP A 178 3.22 3.55 15.51
C TRP A 178 4.26 3.96 16.52
N GLU A 179 4.13 5.19 17.02
CA GLU A 179 4.93 5.64 18.16
C GLU A 179 4.62 4.78 19.40
N GLY A 180 5.59 4.69 20.30
CA GLY A 180 5.50 3.85 21.49
C GLY A 180 6.02 2.43 21.26
N THR A 181 5.33 1.44 21.82
CA THR A 181 5.68 0.01 21.71
C THR A 181 4.43 -0.78 21.36
N ASN A 182 4.58 -2.07 21.02
CA ASN A 182 3.42 -2.91 20.73
C ASN A 182 2.45 -3.04 21.93
N ASP A 183 2.96 -2.98 23.17
CA ASP A 183 2.12 -3.07 24.38
C ASP A 183 1.40 -1.75 24.70
N LYS A 184 1.98 -0.63 24.27
CA LYS A 184 1.46 0.73 24.50
C LYS A 184 1.67 1.59 23.25
N PRO A 185 0.99 1.28 22.14
CA PRO A 185 1.09 2.08 20.93
C PRO A 185 0.32 3.39 21.07
N ASP A 186 0.86 4.46 20.53
CA ASP A 186 0.10 5.66 20.22
C ASP A 186 -0.43 5.55 18.79
N HIS A 187 -1.61 4.98 18.62
CA HIS A 187 -2.20 4.78 17.30
C HIS A 187 -2.55 6.08 16.56
N SER A 188 -2.51 7.21 17.23
CA SER A 188 -2.71 8.52 16.61
C SER A 188 -1.45 9.06 15.91
N ARG A 189 -0.28 8.41 16.10
CA ARG A 189 1.02 8.84 15.57
C ARG A 189 1.77 7.69 14.93
N PHE A 190 2.16 7.86 13.68
CA PHE A 190 2.95 6.87 12.96
C PHE A 190 4.45 7.02 13.23
N ASN A 191 5.16 5.91 13.36
CA ASN A 191 6.62 5.89 13.46
C ASN A 191 7.22 6.11 12.06
N LEU A 192 7.68 7.31 11.79
CA LEU A 192 8.21 7.68 10.48
C LEU A 192 9.43 6.86 10.07
N ALA A 193 10.29 6.47 11.02
CA ALA A 193 11.46 5.63 10.71
C ALA A 193 11.05 4.28 10.11
N TYR A 194 9.98 3.67 10.66
CA TYR A 194 9.40 2.45 10.14
C TYR A 194 8.85 2.65 8.72
N TRP A 195 8.00 3.64 8.52
CA TRP A 195 7.31 3.83 7.24
C TRP A 195 8.22 4.33 6.13
N GLN A 196 9.23 5.12 6.44
CA GLN A 196 10.26 5.53 5.49
C GLN A 196 11.16 4.35 5.08
N HIS A 197 11.41 3.41 5.99
CA HIS A 197 12.07 2.14 5.64
C HIS A 197 11.18 1.28 4.74
N TYR A 198 9.90 1.17 5.07
CA TYR A 198 8.92 0.45 4.25
C TYR A 198 8.79 1.07 2.85
N ASP A 199 8.83 2.39 2.71
CA ASP A 199 8.86 3.08 1.41
C ASP A 199 10.06 2.66 0.56
N ARG A 200 11.25 2.59 1.14
CA ARG A 200 12.46 2.14 0.43
C ARG A 200 12.34 0.69 -0.05
N MET A 201 11.75 -0.17 0.77
CA MET A 201 11.43 -1.55 0.36
C MET A 201 10.44 -1.59 -0.80
N MET A 202 9.36 -0.82 -0.73
CA MET A 202 8.36 -0.74 -1.80
C MET A 202 8.95 -0.22 -3.11
N GLU A 203 9.85 0.77 -3.04
CA GLU A 203 10.60 1.25 -4.20
C GLU A 203 11.50 0.16 -4.81
N ALA A 204 12.15 -0.65 -3.96
CA ALA A 204 13.01 -1.76 -4.41
C ALA A 204 12.20 -2.87 -5.12
N LEU A 205 10.99 -3.19 -4.63
CA LEU A 205 10.04 -4.09 -5.27
C LEU A 205 9.55 -3.54 -6.61
N SER A 206 9.13 -2.27 -6.60
CA SER A 206 8.59 -1.59 -7.79
C SER A 206 9.59 -1.54 -8.94
N ARG A 207 10.85 -1.19 -8.68
CA ARG A 207 11.89 -1.15 -9.70
C ARG A 207 12.12 -2.50 -10.40
N ARG A 208 11.84 -3.60 -9.71
CA ARG A 208 11.99 -4.97 -10.25
C ARG A 208 10.70 -5.51 -10.87
N GLY A 209 9.61 -4.76 -10.83
CA GLY A 209 8.30 -5.23 -11.28
C GLY A 209 7.73 -6.35 -10.41
N ILE A 210 8.24 -6.53 -9.18
CA ILE A 210 7.72 -7.52 -8.24
C ILE A 210 6.47 -6.93 -7.59
N LEU A 211 5.35 -7.63 -7.72
CA LEU A 211 4.09 -7.24 -7.15
C LEU A 211 4.09 -7.46 -5.63
N ALA A 212 3.68 -6.46 -4.87
CA ALA A 212 3.52 -6.49 -3.43
C ALA A 212 2.06 -6.73 -3.06
N HIS A 213 1.75 -7.90 -2.53
CA HIS A 213 0.43 -8.20 -1.95
C HIS A 213 0.46 -7.90 -0.47
N ILE A 214 -0.08 -6.75 -0.11
CA ILE A 214 0.05 -6.21 1.25
C ILE A 214 -1.12 -6.68 2.11
N LEU A 215 -0.80 -7.48 3.12
CA LEU A 215 -1.72 -7.90 4.17
C LEU A 215 -1.83 -6.76 5.19
N LEU A 216 -2.94 -6.04 5.19
CA LEU A 216 -3.10 -4.80 5.96
C LEU A 216 -3.23 -5.04 7.46
N ARG A 217 -3.81 -6.17 7.86
CA ARG A 217 -3.83 -6.64 9.24
C ARG A 217 -3.35 -8.08 9.34
N VAL A 218 -2.94 -8.48 10.52
CA VAL A 218 -2.50 -9.86 10.81
C VAL A 218 -3.15 -10.29 12.11
N TYR A 219 -4.05 -11.27 12.07
CA TYR A 219 -4.81 -11.67 13.24
C TYR A 219 -4.22 -12.87 14.00
N ASN A 220 -3.25 -13.56 13.44
CA ASN A 220 -2.53 -14.66 14.09
C ASN A 220 -1.21 -14.25 14.73
N LYS A 221 -0.98 -12.95 14.90
CA LYS A 221 0.22 -12.37 15.52
C LYS A 221 -0.17 -11.47 16.69
N GLN A 222 0.82 -11.09 17.50
CA GLN A 222 0.62 -10.34 18.76
C GLN A 222 0.54 -8.82 18.53
N VAL A 223 0.01 -8.39 17.40
CA VAL A 223 -0.08 -6.96 17.09
C VAL A 223 -1.21 -6.30 17.87
N ASN A 224 -0.91 -5.21 18.55
CA ASN A 224 -1.91 -4.34 19.13
C ASN A 224 -2.39 -3.34 18.07
N TRP A 225 -3.45 -3.71 17.35
CA TRP A 225 -4.05 -2.90 16.31
C TRP A 225 -4.96 -1.79 16.88
N PRO A 226 -5.16 -0.67 16.14
CA PRO A 226 -6.24 0.26 16.46
C PRO A 226 -7.57 -0.47 16.54
N ALA A 227 -8.47 -0.02 17.43
CA ALA A 227 -9.78 -0.63 17.55
C ALA A 227 -10.56 -0.54 16.23
N ASN A 228 -11.27 -1.61 15.88
CA ASN A 228 -12.04 -1.67 14.63
C ASN A 228 -12.99 -0.48 14.48
N GLY A 229 -12.86 0.28 13.39
CA GLY A 229 -13.71 1.43 13.10
C GLY A 229 -13.45 2.66 13.96
N SER A 230 -12.38 2.69 14.74
CA SER A 230 -11.98 3.91 15.47
C SER A 230 -11.40 4.97 14.52
N PRO A 231 -11.29 6.24 14.95
CA PRO A 231 -10.62 7.28 14.17
C PRO A 231 -9.17 6.92 13.80
N GLU A 232 -8.46 6.22 14.68
CA GLU A 232 -7.08 5.77 14.45
C GLU A 232 -7.02 4.64 13.41
N ASP A 233 -8.04 3.77 13.37
CA ASP A 233 -8.17 2.74 12.33
C ASP A 233 -8.45 3.39 10.96
N ASP A 234 -9.33 4.39 10.90
CA ASP A 234 -9.57 5.17 9.68
C ASP A 234 -8.32 5.92 9.23
N MET A 235 -7.57 6.49 10.17
CA MET A 235 -6.29 7.13 9.91
C MET A 235 -5.27 6.15 9.34
N TYR A 236 -5.19 4.93 9.87
CA TYR A 236 -4.29 3.89 9.38
C TYR A 236 -4.58 3.51 7.92
N TYR A 237 -5.84 3.28 7.55
CA TYR A 237 -6.19 2.95 6.16
C TYR A 237 -5.95 4.13 5.22
N ARG A 238 -6.22 5.37 5.65
CA ARG A 238 -5.89 6.57 4.89
C ARG A 238 -4.37 6.70 4.68
N TRP A 239 -3.59 6.44 5.72
CA TRP A 239 -2.12 6.46 5.68
C TRP A 239 -1.56 5.47 4.68
N ILE A 240 -2.03 4.24 4.71
CA ILE A 240 -1.63 3.17 3.77
C ILE A 240 -1.91 3.59 2.33
N LEU A 241 -3.10 4.09 2.05
CA LEU A 241 -3.46 4.55 0.71
C LEU A 241 -2.59 5.73 0.27
N ALA A 242 -2.39 6.72 1.14
CA ALA A 242 -1.57 7.88 0.83
C ALA A 242 -0.13 7.51 0.42
N ARG A 243 0.45 6.51 1.09
CA ARG A 243 1.82 6.09 0.83
C ARG A 243 1.96 5.10 -0.31
N TYR A 244 1.00 4.19 -0.51
CA TYR A 244 1.23 3.03 -1.38
C TYR A 244 0.26 2.88 -2.56
N ALA A 245 -0.87 3.57 -2.62
CA ALA A 245 -1.79 3.45 -3.75
C ALA A 245 -1.16 3.87 -5.09
N ALA A 246 -0.20 4.79 -5.08
CA ALA A 246 0.49 5.22 -6.29
C ALA A 246 1.43 4.16 -6.89
N TYR A 247 1.76 3.11 -6.16
CA TYR A 247 2.56 2.01 -6.68
C TYR A 247 1.70 1.06 -7.51
N SER A 248 1.95 0.97 -8.81
CA SER A 248 1.20 0.11 -9.71
C SER A 248 1.36 -1.39 -9.42
N ASN A 249 2.43 -1.76 -8.72
CA ASN A 249 2.73 -3.12 -8.30
C ASN A 249 2.16 -3.49 -6.92
N VAL A 250 1.11 -2.80 -6.44
CA VAL A 250 0.46 -3.11 -5.17
C VAL A 250 -0.88 -3.81 -5.40
N THR A 251 -1.18 -4.78 -4.55
CA THR A 251 -2.52 -5.33 -4.34
C THR A 251 -2.81 -5.40 -2.84
N TRP A 252 -4.08 -5.22 -2.48
CA TRP A 252 -4.51 -5.13 -1.09
C TRP A 252 -5.18 -6.41 -0.62
N ASP A 253 -4.81 -6.87 0.57
CA ASP A 253 -5.59 -7.82 1.34
C ASP A 253 -5.95 -7.20 2.69
N VAL A 254 -7.20 -7.38 3.11
CA VAL A 254 -7.67 -6.78 4.36
C VAL A 254 -6.96 -7.38 5.58
N ALA A 255 -6.63 -8.67 5.54
CA ALA A 255 -5.89 -9.30 6.62
C ALA A 255 -5.39 -10.71 6.32
N LYS A 256 -4.21 -11.04 6.85
CA LYS A 256 -3.78 -12.42 7.06
C LYS A 256 -4.65 -13.06 8.15
N GLU A 257 -5.08 -14.31 7.90
CA GLU A 257 -5.90 -15.06 8.85
C GLU A 257 -7.22 -14.34 9.21
N ALA A 258 -7.84 -13.73 8.20
CA ALA A 258 -9.05 -12.91 8.34
C ALA A 258 -10.22 -13.63 9.02
N HIS A 259 -10.19 -14.98 9.13
CA HIS A 259 -11.21 -15.77 9.81
C HIS A 259 -11.17 -15.64 11.35
N TYR A 260 -10.08 -15.15 11.95
CA TYR A 260 -10.01 -14.84 13.37
C TYR A 260 -10.82 -13.59 13.73
N GLU A 261 -10.91 -12.61 12.83
CA GLU A 261 -11.82 -11.48 13.01
C GLU A 261 -13.26 -11.91 12.67
N LYS A 262 -14.14 -11.84 13.65
CA LYS A 262 -15.53 -12.29 13.51
C LYS A 262 -16.48 -11.21 12.96
N ASP A 263 -16.09 -9.94 13.06
CA ASP A 263 -16.87 -8.85 12.52
C ASP A 263 -16.73 -8.79 10.98
N LEU A 264 -17.68 -9.44 10.32
CA LEU A 264 -17.72 -9.47 8.85
C LEU A 264 -18.02 -8.08 8.26
N ASP A 265 -18.89 -7.30 8.92
CA ASP A 265 -19.27 -5.97 8.42
C ASP A 265 -18.09 -5.01 8.47
N TYR A 266 -17.26 -5.09 9.50
CA TYR A 266 -16.00 -4.36 9.56
C TYR A 266 -15.09 -4.73 8.39
N LYS A 267 -14.81 -6.02 8.17
CA LYS A 267 -13.93 -6.46 7.06
C LYS A 267 -14.45 -6.01 5.70
N LEU A 268 -15.73 -6.18 5.44
CA LEU A 268 -16.38 -5.73 4.21
C LEU A 268 -16.36 -4.20 4.10
N GLY A 269 -16.51 -3.50 5.21
CA GLY A 269 -16.38 -2.04 5.31
C GLY A 269 -14.99 -1.58 4.87
N ARG A 270 -13.93 -2.23 5.34
CA ARG A 270 -12.54 -1.90 4.95
C ARG A 270 -12.24 -2.20 3.48
N LEU A 271 -12.74 -3.31 2.94
CA LEU A 271 -12.64 -3.59 1.51
C LEU A 271 -13.36 -2.53 0.65
N ARG A 272 -14.56 -2.11 1.06
CA ARG A 272 -15.30 -1.03 0.37
C ARG A 272 -14.55 0.29 0.47
N TYR A 273 -13.96 0.60 1.63
CA TYR A 273 -13.16 1.81 1.83
C TYR A 273 -11.95 1.85 0.88
N LEU A 274 -11.16 0.78 0.83
CA LEU A 274 -10.02 0.66 -0.09
C LEU A 274 -10.47 0.85 -1.53
N ARG A 275 -11.51 0.15 -1.94
CA ARG A 275 -12.04 0.24 -3.31
C ARG A 275 -12.55 1.64 -3.68
N ALA A 276 -13.14 2.36 -2.73
CA ALA A 276 -13.68 3.69 -2.96
C ALA A 276 -12.61 4.79 -2.95
N ASN A 277 -11.49 4.57 -2.25
CA ASN A 277 -10.48 5.60 -2.00
C ASN A 277 -9.13 5.34 -2.67
N ASP A 278 -8.94 4.18 -3.33
CA ASP A 278 -7.77 3.92 -4.15
C ASP A 278 -8.05 4.32 -5.60
N PRO A 279 -7.56 5.50 -6.06
CA PRO A 279 -7.92 6.03 -7.36
C PRO A 279 -7.29 5.28 -8.54
N TYR A 280 -6.27 4.46 -8.26
CA TYR A 280 -5.57 3.71 -9.31
C TYR A 280 -6.26 2.40 -9.67
N HIS A 281 -7.10 1.86 -8.78
CA HIS A 281 -7.81 0.60 -8.98
C HIS A 281 -9.31 0.77 -9.24
N VAL A 282 -9.85 1.98 -9.14
CA VAL A 282 -11.31 2.28 -9.26
C VAL A 282 -11.76 2.67 -10.68
N ALA A 283 -10.84 3.06 -11.56
CA ALA A 283 -11.23 3.46 -12.91
C ALA A 283 -11.96 2.32 -13.65
N PRO A 284 -12.96 2.61 -14.49
CA PRO A 284 -13.65 1.60 -15.28
C PRO A 284 -12.66 0.73 -16.05
N GLY A 285 -12.63 -0.56 -15.74
CA GLY A 285 -11.70 -1.52 -16.33
C GLY A 285 -10.41 -1.76 -15.54
N ARG A 286 -10.18 -1.12 -14.39
CA ARG A 286 -8.98 -1.31 -13.55
C ARG A 286 -9.19 -2.17 -12.30
N SER A 287 -10.37 -2.68 -12.03
CA SER A 287 -10.63 -3.48 -10.82
C SER A 287 -9.97 -4.86 -10.94
N ALA A 288 -8.87 -5.06 -10.22
CA ALA A 288 -8.31 -6.39 -9.97
C ALA A 288 -9.18 -7.23 -9.00
N TRP A 289 -10.18 -6.59 -8.38
CA TRP A 289 -11.08 -7.26 -7.46
C TRP A 289 -12.34 -7.72 -8.20
N PRO A 290 -12.67 -9.02 -8.19
CA PRO A 290 -13.97 -9.46 -8.68
C PRO A 290 -15.06 -8.73 -7.87
N ALA A 291 -16.10 -8.27 -8.54
CA ALA A 291 -17.32 -7.85 -7.85
C ALA A 291 -17.67 -8.98 -6.86
N ALA A 292 -18.00 -8.63 -5.62
CA ALA A 292 -18.38 -9.61 -4.61
C ALA A 292 -19.28 -10.66 -5.26
N SER A 293 -18.86 -11.92 -5.20
CA SER A 293 -19.67 -13.02 -5.69
C SER A 293 -21.08 -12.88 -5.09
N PRO A 294 -22.15 -13.09 -5.86
CA PRO A 294 -23.50 -13.08 -5.29
C PRO A 294 -23.52 -14.06 -4.12
N PRO A 295 -24.30 -13.80 -3.09
CA PRO A 295 -24.38 -14.68 -1.93
C PRO A 295 -24.63 -16.11 -2.42
N ILE A 296 -23.83 -17.05 -1.90
CA ILE A 296 -24.03 -18.48 -2.15
C ILE A 296 -25.42 -18.78 -1.59
N THR A 297 -26.39 -18.96 -2.46
CA THR A 297 -27.70 -19.47 -2.08
C THR A 297 -27.49 -20.91 -1.63
N THR A 298 -27.60 -21.14 -0.34
CA THR A 298 -27.65 -22.50 0.20
C THR A 298 -28.79 -23.24 -0.48
N PRO A 299 -28.55 -24.43 -1.04
CA PRO A 299 -29.64 -25.22 -1.59
C PRO A 299 -30.64 -25.53 -0.49
N THR A 300 -31.89 -25.20 -0.72
CA THR A 300 -32.99 -25.63 0.17
C THR A 300 -32.99 -27.16 0.26
N PRO A 301 -33.01 -27.78 1.46
CA PRO A 301 -33.11 -29.21 1.59
C PRO A 301 -34.39 -29.68 0.85
N ARG A 302 -34.27 -30.60 -0.09
CA ARG A 302 -35.42 -31.27 -0.68
C ARG A 302 -36.05 -32.10 0.44
N GLY A 303 -37.27 -31.74 0.83
CA GLY A 303 -38.08 -32.54 1.74
C GLY A 303 -38.28 -33.92 1.13
N THR A 304 -38.07 -34.92 1.98
CA THR A 304 -38.49 -36.32 1.76
C THR A 304 -39.96 -36.45 2.08
#